data_b336ac85504c830cc66d541355babefe
#
_entry.id   b336ac85504c830cc66d541355babefe
#
_cell.length_a   1.000
_cell.length_b   1.000
_cell.length_c   1.000
_cell.angle_alpha   90.00
_cell.angle_beta   90.00
_cell.angle_gamma   90.00
#
_symmetry.space_group_name_H-M   'P 1'
#
loop_
_entity.id
_entity.type
_entity.pdbx_description
1 polymer ?
#
loop_
_entity_poly.entity_id
_entity_poly.type
_entity_poly.pdbx_seq_one_letter_code
_entity_poly.pdbx_strand_id
1 'polypeptide(L)'
;MANILYAEDDRDCRELFAYALRQKNHKVHEAINGSQAVQIVREEPIDLIILDSRMPMTTGYDAARTIAKERPDIPVVFFSARGMHREITMAFDCGPMVVDYLVKPLSPQQILDRVESIIEECRIRGLESVREENMARELVTEW
;
A
#
# COMPACT_ATOMS: atom_id res chain seq x y z
N MET A 1 -17.14 -0.29 0.88
CA MET A 1 -16.55 -1.50 1.49
C MET A 1 -15.56 -2.14 0.52
N ALA A 2 -14.37 -2.47 1.01
CA ALA A 2 -13.33 -3.07 0.18
C ALA A 2 -12.61 -4.18 0.94
N ASN A 3 -11.96 -5.07 0.19
CA ASN A 3 -11.08 -6.09 0.74
C ASN A 3 -9.64 -5.55 0.68
N ILE A 4 -9.03 -5.32 1.83
CA ILE A 4 -7.73 -4.66 1.95
C ILE A 4 -6.73 -5.64 2.57
N LEU A 5 -5.55 -5.74 1.96
CA LEU A 5 -4.41 -6.40 2.57
C LEU A 5 -3.52 -5.33 3.20
N TYR A 6 -3.18 -5.51 4.46
CA TYR A 6 -2.28 -4.60 5.17
C TYR A 6 -1.11 -5.40 5.74
N ALA A 7 0.09 -5.13 5.23
CA ALA A 7 1.32 -5.80 5.64
C ALA A 7 2.20 -4.86 6.47
N GLU A 8 2.42 -5.21 7.73
CA GLU A 8 3.16 -4.43 8.69
C GLU A 8 3.67 -5.37 9.79
N ASP A 9 4.97 -5.37 10.06
CA ASP A 9 5.54 -6.24 11.09
C ASP A 9 5.35 -5.71 12.51
N ASP A 10 5.26 -4.39 12.68
CA ASP A 10 4.98 -3.81 14.00
C ASP A 10 3.55 -4.09 14.41
N ARG A 11 3.37 -4.85 15.47
CA ARG A 11 2.06 -5.31 15.92
C ARG A 11 1.13 -4.16 16.29
N ASP A 12 1.62 -3.20 17.06
CA ASP A 12 0.78 -2.10 17.56
C ASP A 12 0.32 -1.22 16.40
N CYS A 13 1.22 -0.90 15.48
CA CYS A 13 0.92 -0.15 14.29
C CYS A 13 -0.11 -0.89 13.43
N ARG A 14 0.12 -2.18 13.19
CA ARG A 14 -0.78 -2.99 12.37
C ARG A 14 -2.18 -3.08 12.98
N GLU A 15 -2.29 -3.35 14.27
CA GLU A 15 -3.58 -3.46 14.94
C GLU A 15 -4.34 -2.14 14.92
N LEU A 16 -3.65 -1.02 15.16
CA LEU A 16 -4.25 0.30 15.17
C LEU A 16 -4.90 0.65 13.84
N PHE A 17 -4.16 0.51 12.75
CA PHE A 17 -4.66 0.89 11.43
C PHE A 17 -5.66 -0.12 10.87
N ALA A 18 -5.46 -1.41 11.13
CA ALA A 18 -6.43 -2.43 10.74
C ALA A 18 -7.78 -2.19 11.44
N TYR A 19 -7.75 -1.83 12.72
CA TYR A 19 -8.97 -1.50 13.46
C TYR A 19 -9.70 -0.32 12.80
N ALA A 20 -8.97 0.74 12.49
CA ALA A 20 -9.56 1.94 11.88
C ALA A 20 -10.25 1.61 10.55
N LEU A 21 -9.59 0.81 9.71
CA LEU A 21 -10.16 0.40 8.42
C LEU A 21 -11.41 -0.48 8.62
N ARG A 22 -11.38 -1.39 9.59
CA ARG A 22 -12.52 -2.26 9.89
C ARG A 22 -13.72 -1.49 10.40
N GLN A 23 -13.50 -0.38 11.08
CA GLN A 23 -14.59 0.48 11.58
C GLN A 23 -15.42 1.08 10.45
N LYS A 24 -14.87 1.16 9.26
CA LYS A 24 -15.58 1.65 8.06
C LYS A 24 -16.03 0.50 7.17
N ASN A 25 -16.19 -0.68 7.76
CA ASN A 25 -16.72 -1.87 7.09
C ASN A 25 -15.80 -2.44 5.99
N HIS A 26 -14.52 -2.09 5.99
CA HIS A 26 -13.56 -2.76 5.13
C HIS A 26 -13.18 -4.11 5.74
N LYS A 27 -12.99 -5.10 4.88
CA LYS A 27 -12.45 -6.38 5.31
C LYS A 27 -10.93 -6.29 5.19
N VAL A 28 -10.23 -6.52 6.31
CA VAL A 28 -8.77 -6.34 6.35
C VAL A 28 -8.10 -7.68 6.63
N HIS A 29 -7.20 -8.07 5.74
CA HIS A 29 -6.30 -9.19 5.93
C HIS A 29 -4.96 -8.64 6.40
N GLU A 30 -4.40 -9.18 7.46
CA GLU A 30 -3.15 -8.70 8.04
C GLU A 30 -2.01 -9.65 7.69
N ALA A 31 -0.85 -9.07 7.33
CA ALA A 31 0.37 -9.82 7.08
C ALA A 31 1.51 -9.19 7.89
N ILE A 32 2.46 -10.00 8.34
CA ILE A 32 3.59 -9.54 9.15
C ILE A 32 4.90 -9.48 8.35
N ASN A 33 4.89 -9.97 7.12
CA ASN A 33 6.05 -9.90 6.23
C ASN A 33 5.58 -9.99 4.77
N GLY A 34 6.52 -9.82 3.86
CA GLY A 34 6.20 -9.83 2.43
C GLY A 34 5.72 -11.18 1.90
N SER A 35 6.25 -12.28 2.44
CA SER A 35 5.82 -13.62 2.03
C SER A 35 4.37 -13.88 2.36
N GLN A 36 3.94 -13.50 3.57
CA GLN A 36 2.53 -13.61 3.94
C GLN A 36 1.66 -12.73 3.06
N ALA A 37 2.13 -11.52 2.74
CA ALA A 37 1.38 -10.62 1.88
C ALA A 37 1.14 -11.24 0.50
N VAL A 38 2.16 -11.80 -0.11
CA VAL A 38 2.04 -12.47 -1.41
C VAL A 38 1.08 -13.64 -1.33
N GLN A 39 1.18 -14.45 -0.28
CA GLN A 39 0.30 -15.60 -0.09
C GLN A 39 -1.17 -15.18 0.00
N ILE A 40 -1.46 -14.13 0.75
CA ILE A 40 -2.83 -13.63 0.90
C ILE A 40 -3.38 -13.13 -0.45
N VAL A 41 -2.56 -12.44 -1.22
CA VAL A 41 -2.97 -11.96 -2.56
C VAL A 41 -3.36 -13.14 -3.46
N ARG A 42 -2.65 -14.26 -3.32
CA ARG A 42 -2.95 -15.46 -4.11
C ARG A 42 -4.23 -16.17 -3.69
N GLU A 43 -4.58 -16.10 -2.41
CA GLU A 43 -5.66 -16.88 -1.83
C GLU A 43 -6.97 -16.11 -1.65
N GLU A 44 -6.91 -14.80 -1.49
CA GLU A 44 -8.07 -13.98 -1.13
C GLU A 44 -8.35 -12.90 -2.17
N PRO A 45 -9.62 -12.49 -2.32
CA PRO A 45 -9.95 -11.34 -3.17
C PRO A 45 -9.47 -10.08 -2.47
N ILE A 46 -8.62 -9.30 -3.15
CA ILE A 46 -8.04 -8.06 -2.59
C ILE A 46 -8.28 -6.92 -3.56
N ASP A 47 -8.76 -5.79 -3.04
CA ASP A 47 -9.03 -4.58 -3.81
C ASP A 47 -7.92 -3.54 -3.69
N LEU A 48 -7.17 -3.54 -2.58
CA LEU A 48 -6.07 -2.62 -2.33
C LEU A 48 -5.06 -3.28 -1.39
N ILE A 49 -3.79 -3.04 -1.65
CA ILE A 49 -2.69 -3.54 -0.83
C ILE A 49 -1.95 -2.37 -0.19
N ILE A 50 -1.76 -2.42 1.13
CA ILE A 50 -0.94 -1.47 1.87
C ILE A 50 0.30 -2.22 2.36
N LEU A 51 1.49 -1.76 1.98
CA LEU A 51 2.75 -2.41 2.33
C LEU A 51 3.68 -1.46 3.08
N ASP A 52 4.23 -1.92 4.21
CA ASP A 52 5.40 -1.27 4.75
C ASP A 52 6.60 -1.69 3.91
N SER A 53 7.55 -0.80 3.69
CA SER A 53 8.74 -1.07 2.88
C SER A 53 9.72 -1.99 3.60
N ARG A 54 9.83 -1.90 4.92
CA ARG A 54 10.80 -2.63 5.72
C ARG A 54 10.09 -3.62 6.64
N MET A 55 10.24 -4.90 6.32
CA MET A 55 9.73 -6.00 7.13
C MET A 55 10.80 -7.10 7.15
N PRO A 56 10.83 -7.95 8.20
CA PRO A 56 11.81 -9.04 8.26
C PRO A 56 11.55 -10.06 7.15
N MET A 57 12.60 -10.78 6.78
CA MET A 57 12.59 -11.84 5.78
C MET A 57 12.33 -11.30 4.37
N THR A 58 11.08 -11.09 3.99
CA THR A 58 10.70 -10.55 2.68
C THR A 58 10.21 -9.12 2.85
N THR A 59 10.90 -8.18 2.23
CA THR A 59 10.56 -6.75 2.34
C THR A 59 9.30 -6.41 1.55
N GLY A 60 8.76 -5.20 1.81
CA GLY A 60 7.64 -4.69 1.04
C GLY A 60 7.99 -4.52 -0.44
N TYR A 61 9.23 -4.11 -0.74
CA TYR A 61 9.69 -3.99 -2.13
C TYR A 61 9.67 -5.35 -2.84
N ASP A 62 10.20 -6.39 -2.20
CA ASP A 62 10.21 -7.73 -2.77
C ASP A 62 8.80 -8.25 -2.99
N ALA A 63 7.91 -8.05 -2.01
CA ALA A 63 6.52 -8.43 -2.14
C ALA A 63 5.84 -7.71 -3.31
N ALA A 64 6.06 -6.40 -3.42
CA ALA A 64 5.48 -5.60 -4.51
C ALA A 64 5.96 -6.08 -5.89
N ARG A 65 7.26 -6.40 -6.02
CA ARG A 65 7.78 -6.92 -7.29
C ARG A 65 7.15 -8.25 -7.67
N THR A 66 6.93 -9.13 -6.71
CA THR A 66 6.25 -10.41 -6.95
C THR A 66 4.79 -10.18 -7.35
N ILE A 67 4.10 -9.31 -6.62
CA ILE A 67 2.70 -8.96 -6.91
C ILE A 67 2.58 -8.33 -8.30
N ALA A 68 3.55 -7.50 -8.71
CA ALA A 68 3.54 -6.87 -10.02
C ALA A 68 3.53 -7.90 -11.16
N LYS A 69 4.18 -9.03 -10.96
CA LYS A 69 4.21 -10.10 -11.96
C LYS A 69 2.92 -10.90 -12.01
N GLU A 70 2.26 -11.07 -10.86
CA GLU A 70 1.10 -11.95 -10.73
C GLU A 70 -0.22 -11.19 -10.80
N ARG A 71 -0.29 -10.02 -10.17
CA ARG A 71 -1.52 -9.24 -10.05
C ARG A 71 -1.24 -7.74 -10.22
N PRO A 72 -0.86 -7.31 -11.43
CA PRO A 72 -0.62 -5.88 -11.69
C PRO A 72 -1.90 -5.04 -11.72
N ASP A 73 -3.04 -5.68 -11.58
CA ASP A 73 -4.36 -5.04 -11.55
C ASP A 73 -4.76 -4.50 -10.17
N ILE A 74 -4.08 -4.94 -9.11
CA ILE A 74 -4.43 -4.52 -7.74
C ILE A 74 -3.56 -3.33 -7.34
N PRO A 75 -4.17 -2.18 -6.97
CA PRO A 75 -3.39 -1.02 -6.53
C PRO A 75 -2.62 -1.30 -5.25
N VAL A 76 -1.37 -0.87 -5.23
CA VAL A 76 -0.48 -0.98 -4.08
C VAL A 76 -0.13 0.41 -3.59
N VAL A 77 -0.24 0.61 -2.28
CA VAL A 77 0.16 1.82 -1.58
C VAL A 77 1.21 1.44 -0.55
N PHE A 78 2.36 2.10 -0.58
CA PHE A 78 3.34 1.95 0.49
C PHE A 78 2.98 2.87 1.66
N PHE A 79 3.19 2.37 2.87
CA PHE A 79 3.00 3.15 4.09
C PHE A 79 4.18 2.87 5.01
N SER A 80 5.14 3.81 5.08
CA SER A 80 6.44 3.57 5.68
C SER A 80 6.97 4.82 6.37
N ALA A 81 7.85 4.61 7.37
CA ALA A 81 8.58 5.70 8.02
C ALA A 81 9.72 6.23 7.14
N ARG A 82 10.04 5.56 6.04
CA ARG A 82 11.16 5.88 5.16
C ARG A 82 10.73 6.83 4.06
N GLY A 83 10.79 8.13 4.32
CA GLY A 83 10.31 9.17 3.39
C GLY A 83 11.36 9.78 2.48
N MET A 84 12.53 9.17 2.34
CA MET A 84 13.57 9.70 1.45
C MET A 84 13.22 9.45 -0.01
N HIS A 85 13.62 10.37 -0.87
CA HIS A 85 13.38 10.30 -2.31
C HIS A 85 13.77 8.93 -2.90
N ARG A 86 14.92 8.41 -2.51
CA ARG A 86 15.40 7.11 -2.97
C ARG A 86 14.44 5.97 -2.61
N GLU A 87 13.92 5.99 -1.39
CA GLU A 87 12.98 4.96 -0.92
C GLU A 87 11.66 5.02 -1.69
N ILE A 88 11.17 6.23 -1.93
CA ILE A 88 9.94 6.45 -2.69
C ILE A 88 10.10 5.99 -4.14
N THR A 89 11.24 6.35 -4.76
CA THR A 89 11.54 5.91 -6.12
C THR A 89 11.60 4.38 -6.22
N MET A 90 12.25 3.72 -5.25
CA MET A 90 12.31 2.26 -5.22
C MET A 90 10.91 1.64 -5.16
N ALA A 91 10.02 2.24 -4.38
CA ALA A 91 8.66 1.74 -4.26
C ALA A 91 7.90 1.81 -5.59
N PHE A 92 7.92 2.98 -6.24
CA PHE A 92 7.24 3.14 -7.53
C PHE A 92 7.86 2.26 -8.62
N ASP A 93 9.17 2.02 -8.55
CA ASP A 93 9.85 1.15 -9.51
C ASP A 93 9.51 -0.33 -9.36
N CYS A 94 8.86 -0.72 -8.28
CA CYS A 94 8.46 -2.12 -8.08
C CYS A 94 7.45 -2.61 -9.12
N GLY A 95 6.61 -1.71 -9.62
CA GLY A 95 5.64 -2.07 -10.63
C GLY A 95 4.64 -0.95 -10.91
N PRO A 96 3.93 -1.04 -12.05
CA PRO A 96 3.00 0.03 -12.49
C PRO A 96 1.74 0.14 -11.62
N MET A 97 1.45 -0.88 -10.80
CA MET A 97 0.29 -0.85 -9.92
C MET A 97 0.59 -0.15 -8.59
N VAL A 98 1.84 0.25 -8.32
CA VAL A 98 2.17 1.07 -7.14
C VAL A 98 1.66 2.48 -7.42
N VAL A 99 0.63 2.89 -6.71
CA VAL A 99 -0.09 4.13 -7.00
C VAL A 99 0.18 5.26 -6.01
N ASP A 100 0.74 4.95 -4.83
CA ASP A 100 1.07 6.01 -3.87
C ASP A 100 2.10 5.54 -2.85
N TYR A 101 2.68 6.50 -2.15
CA TYR A 101 3.62 6.29 -1.05
C TYR A 101 3.26 7.24 0.09
N LEU A 102 2.84 6.67 1.21
CA LEU A 102 2.43 7.43 2.38
C LEU A 102 3.51 7.34 3.45
N VAL A 103 3.95 8.49 3.97
CA VAL A 103 5.04 8.56 4.94
C VAL A 103 4.48 8.68 6.34
N LYS A 104 4.92 7.78 7.22
CA LYS A 104 4.57 7.86 8.66
C LYS A 104 5.26 9.06 9.30
N PRO A 105 4.63 9.71 10.30
CA PRO A 105 3.39 9.30 10.93
C PRO A 105 2.16 9.87 10.23
N LEU A 106 1.08 9.10 10.20
CA LEU A 106 -0.25 9.55 9.82
C LEU A 106 -1.23 9.03 10.86
N SER A 107 -2.29 9.79 11.10
CA SER A 107 -3.34 9.33 12.01
C SER A 107 -4.17 8.24 11.33
N PRO A 108 -4.88 7.40 12.12
CA PRO A 108 -5.80 6.43 11.55
C PRO A 108 -6.84 7.06 10.61
N GLN A 109 -7.34 8.26 10.95
CA GLN A 109 -8.29 8.94 10.08
C GLN A 109 -7.66 9.38 8.75
N GLN A 110 -6.42 9.87 8.80
CA GLN A 110 -5.71 10.25 7.57
C GLN A 110 -5.46 9.06 6.65
N ILE A 111 -5.09 7.91 7.22
CA ILE A 111 -4.91 6.68 6.45
C ILE A 111 -6.24 6.24 5.83
N LEU A 112 -7.30 6.26 6.63
CA LEU A 112 -8.63 5.88 6.14
C LEU A 112 -9.06 6.75 4.97
N ASP A 113 -8.93 8.07 5.11
CA ASP A 113 -9.31 9.02 4.07
C ASP A 113 -8.51 8.80 2.79
N ARG A 114 -7.19 8.59 2.92
CA ARG A 114 -6.33 8.34 1.75
C ARG A 114 -6.66 7.03 1.07
N VAL A 115 -6.85 5.98 1.84
CA VAL A 115 -7.16 4.65 1.30
C VAL A 115 -8.48 4.67 0.54
N GLU A 116 -9.51 5.27 1.13
CA GLU A 116 -10.82 5.36 0.47
C GLU A 116 -10.77 6.22 -0.79
N SER A 117 -10.04 7.32 -0.74
CA SER A 117 -9.84 8.18 -1.90
C SER A 117 -9.12 7.44 -3.03
N ILE A 118 -8.07 6.71 -2.71
CA ILE A 118 -7.29 5.96 -3.71
C ILE A 118 -8.14 4.85 -4.34
N ILE A 119 -8.89 4.11 -3.54
CA ILE A 119 -9.76 3.06 -4.07
C ILE A 119 -10.75 3.65 -5.07
N GLU A 120 -11.41 4.75 -4.70
CA GLU A 120 -12.41 5.39 -5.55
C GLU A 120 -11.79 5.99 -6.81
N GLU A 121 -10.66 6.68 -6.67
CA GLU A 121 -9.98 7.28 -7.80
C GLU A 121 -9.46 6.24 -8.79
N CYS A 122 -8.91 5.12 -8.29
CA CYS A 122 -8.47 4.03 -9.16
C CYS A 122 -9.63 3.40 -9.91
N ARG A 123 -10.78 3.29 -9.26
CA ARG A 123 -11.98 2.76 -9.90
C ARG A 123 -12.46 3.66 -11.04
N ILE A 124 -12.42 4.97 -10.84
CA ILE A 124 -12.93 5.95 -11.81
C ILE A 124 -11.91 6.26 -12.91
N ARG A 125 -10.65 6.51 -12.53
CA ARG A 125 -9.63 7.04 -13.43
C ARG A 125 -8.62 5.99 -13.92
N GLY A 126 -8.56 4.82 -13.26
CA GLY A 126 -7.58 3.80 -13.54
C GLY A 126 -6.27 3.99 -12.78
N LEU A 127 -5.52 2.90 -12.64
CA LEU A 127 -4.28 2.89 -11.86
C LEU A 127 -3.23 3.84 -12.41
N GLU A 128 -3.07 3.88 -13.74
CA GLU A 128 -2.03 4.67 -14.38
C GLU A 128 -2.18 6.17 -14.09
N SER A 129 -3.39 6.69 -14.22
CA SER A 129 -3.67 8.11 -13.96
C SER A 129 -3.40 8.48 -12.51
N VAL A 130 -3.87 7.66 -11.58
CA VAL A 130 -3.66 7.89 -10.15
C VAL A 130 -2.18 7.81 -9.80
N ARG A 131 -1.47 6.82 -10.32
CA ARG A 131 -0.04 6.65 -10.12
C ARG A 131 0.74 7.88 -10.60
N GLU A 132 0.48 8.34 -11.81
CA GLU A 132 1.18 9.49 -12.38
C GLU A 132 1.03 10.74 -11.53
N GLU A 133 -0.19 11.03 -11.10
CA GLU A 133 -0.46 12.20 -10.26
C GLU A 133 0.24 12.10 -8.91
N ASN A 134 0.12 10.95 -8.23
CA ASN A 134 0.70 10.76 -6.91
C ASN A 134 2.23 10.69 -6.96
N MET A 135 2.79 10.04 -7.98
CA MET A 135 4.23 9.95 -8.17
C MET A 135 4.83 11.34 -8.38
N ALA A 136 4.20 12.17 -9.21
CA ALA A 136 4.63 13.54 -9.44
C ALA A 136 4.62 14.34 -8.14
N ARG A 137 3.57 14.22 -7.34
CA ARG A 137 3.47 14.92 -6.05
C ARG A 137 4.56 14.49 -5.10
N GLU A 138 4.85 13.20 -5.01
CA GLU A 138 5.82 12.68 -4.05
C GLU A 138 7.27 12.89 -4.47
N LEU A 139 7.56 12.96 -5.77
CA LEU A 139 8.94 13.00 -6.26
C LEU A 139 9.39 14.36 -6.78
N VAL A 140 8.48 15.31 -7.01
CA VAL A 140 8.81 16.63 -7.55
C VAL A 140 9.12 17.68 -6.48
N THR A 141 8.90 17.38 -5.22
CA THR A 141 9.04 18.33 -4.11
C THR A 141 10.47 18.53 -3.64
N GLU A 142 11.45 18.06 -4.37
CA GLU A 142 12.86 18.08 -3.96
C GLU A 142 13.61 19.37 -4.28
N TRP A 143 12.94 20.31 -4.82
CA TRP A 143 13.58 21.57 -5.21
C TRP A 143 13.94 22.41 -4.01
#